data_3414890cf4bd5703781749225288ab96
#
_entry.id   3414890cf4bd5703781749225288ab96
#
_cell.length_a   1.000
_cell.length_b   1.000
_cell.length_c   1.000
_cell.angle_alpha   90.00
_cell.angle_beta   90.00
_cell.angle_gamma   90.00
#
_symmetry.space_group_name_H-M   'P 1'
#
loop_
_entity.id
_entity.type
_entity.pdbx_description
1 polymer ?
#
loop_
_entity_poly.entity_id
_entity_poly.type
_entity_poly.pdbx_seq_one_letter_code
_entity_poly.pdbx_strand_id
1 'polypeptide(L)'
;MEYSAIYHDMDKRFCYAIDKDLFVIRVQVKKDDMKEIILHCEDKYIPMERKDTKKTILMKKIATSQFHDYYEAQLHMHLICLRYYFEFTDTQGEKIYYGNYEFYKECITNRDRMFDCPQNLREEEMFEVPDWAANKVVYQIFPARFAASQQVDKEQWYKAPISSMDDLHGDLRGIIEHLDHVQNLGIDVLYMTPIFKSYSSHKYDIIDYYQIDPSFGTTEDLRELVQEAHKRGMKIVMDAVFNHTGREFFAFEDIMEKGEKSKYLDWYYIEKFPLESERGEIPNYKCFGYYGGMPKLNLKNPEVEKFFTDVACYWIKECDIDGWRMDVGDEISHYFWKNFRRAVKAVKKDMLIIGEIWHYAGDFLEGDEWDTVMNYPFYLNMIDLLADEKIHVSQFVQNLGYLKGRLNKKCYPLMWNLIDSHDTARFLHLCNGNKKKQHLAAAFQLLLPGMPMIYYGDEFAMPGANDPDCRRGMYWDEEYQDKEMYEWYKQLLWIRKKHACISEGELIGSITKDEEETIVLIRKNVEETIALIFNCSSNAKNFSEYEGKYNLLRDEPFDGKVEGLDAAVIVL
;
A
#
# COMPACT_ATOMS: atom_id res chain seq x y z
N MET A 1 23.14 15.70 22.95
CA MET A 1 23.02 14.59 21.94
C MET A 1 22.60 13.31 22.63
N GLU A 2 21.56 12.65 22.16
CA GLU A 2 21.06 11.37 22.72
C GLU A 2 21.57 10.18 21.88
N TYR A 3 22.68 9.59 22.32
CA TYR A 3 23.38 8.52 21.59
C TYR A 3 22.52 7.26 21.41
N SER A 4 21.67 6.93 22.38
CA SER A 4 20.84 5.73 22.35
C SER A 4 19.73 5.77 21.28
N ALA A 5 19.41 6.97 20.77
CA ALA A 5 18.42 7.19 19.72
C ALA A 5 19.06 7.25 18.31
N ILE A 6 20.39 7.29 18.21
CA ILE A 6 21.09 7.24 16.92
C ILE A 6 21.10 5.80 16.44
N TYR A 7 20.44 5.58 15.30
CA TYR A 7 20.38 4.26 14.69
C TYR A 7 20.65 4.32 13.19
N HIS A 8 21.55 3.49 12.77
CA HIS A 8 21.84 3.20 11.37
C HIS A 8 22.22 1.72 11.24
N ASP A 9 21.78 1.08 10.18
CA ASP A 9 22.19 -0.26 9.79
C ASP A 9 22.48 -0.29 8.29
N MET A 10 23.33 -1.22 7.87
CA MET A 10 23.64 -1.48 6.46
C MET A 10 22.60 -2.37 5.80
N ASP A 11 21.40 -2.49 6.41
CA ASP A 11 20.26 -3.19 5.84
C ASP A 11 19.58 -2.37 4.73
N LYS A 12 18.75 -3.04 3.92
CA LYS A 12 18.06 -2.43 2.78
C LYS A 12 17.02 -1.36 3.14
N ARG A 13 16.83 -1.04 4.41
CA ARG A 13 15.99 0.07 4.90
C ARG A 13 16.77 1.36 5.06
N PHE A 14 18.04 1.26 5.48
CA PHE A 14 18.89 2.39 5.78
C PHE A 14 20.06 2.56 4.80
N CYS A 15 20.41 1.53 4.01
CA CYS A 15 21.48 1.58 3.02
C CYS A 15 21.08 0.73 1.81
N TYR A 16 20.67 1.37 0.70
CA TYR A 16 20.19 0.65 -0.48
C TYR A 16 20.43 1.41 -1.79
N ALA A 17 20.53 0.66 -2.89
CA ALA A 17 20.59 1.19 -4.24
C ALA A 17 19.18 1.45 -4.81
N ILE A 18 19.00 2.61 -5.43
CA ILE A 18 17.83 2.91 -6.26
C ILE A 18 18.04 2.39 -7.69
N ASP A 19 19.24 2.62 -8.21
CA ASP A 19 19.74 2.12 -9.47
C ASP A 19 21.26 1.94 -9.37
N LYS A 20 21.92 1.61 -10.47
CA LYS A 20 23.37 1.35 -10.50
C LYS A 20 24.25 2.55 -10.14
N ASP A 21 23.71 3.76 -10.16
CA ASP A 21 24.46 5.00 -9.96
C ASP A 21 23.92 5.84 -8.79
N LEU A 22 22.76 5.49 -8.24
CA LEU A 22 22.11 6.22 -7.14
C LEU A 22 21.94 5.37 -5.89
N PHE A 23 22.58 5.80 -4.83
CA PHE A 23 22.54 5.18 -3.51
C PHE A 23 21.85 6.06 -2.47
N VAL A 24 21.14 5.43 -1.56
CA VAL A 24 20.46 6.09 -0.44
C VAL A 24 21.06 5.59 0.87
N ILE A 25 21.46 6.53 1.73
CA ILE A 25 21.88 6.25 3.10
C ILE A 25 21.00 7.06 4.04
N ARG A 26 20.45 6.40 5.06
CA ARG A 26 19.60 7.00 6.09
C ARG A 26 20.20 6.82 7.48
N VAL A 27 19.82 7.72 8.38
CA VAL A 27 20.08 7.60 9.80
C VAL A 27 18.88 8.12 10.58
N GLN A 28 18.53 7.42 11.63
CA GLN A 28 17.53 7.82 12.62
C GLN A 28 18.24 8.48 13.81
N VAL A 29 17.66 9.56 14.33
CA VAL A 29 18.14 10.26 15.52
C VAL A 29 16.96 10.65 16.41
N LYS A 30 17.19 11.08 17.65
CA LYS A 30 16.14 11.64 18.50
C LYS A 30 15.54 12.89 17.83
N LYS A 31 14.23 13.03 17.95
CA LYS A 31 13.49 14.19 17.44
C LYS A 31 14.06 15.49 18.01
N ASP A 32 14.29 16.46 17.11
CA ASP A 32 14.78 17.81 17.41
C ASP A 32 16.13 17.90 18.14
N ASP A 33 16.95 16.86 18.09
CA ASP A 33 18.26 16.79 18.76
C ASP A 33 19.41 17.28 17.89
N MET A 34 19.31 17.15 16.55
CA MET A 34 20.40 17.46 15.62
C MET A 34 20.22 18.80 14.94
N LYS A 35 21.30 19.58 14.92
CA LYS A 35 21.43 20.78 14.10
C LYS A 35 21.84 20.43 12.67
N GLU A 36 22.76 19.49 12.51
CA GLU A 36 23.33 19.12 11.23
C GLU A 36 23.85 17.68 11.28
N ILE A 37 23.66 16.94 10.19
CA ILE A 37 24.26 15.62 9.98
C ILE A 37 24.95 15.61 8.64
N ILE A 38 26.23 15.21 8.62
CA ILE A 38 27.04 15.13 7.42
C ILE A 38 27.46 13.68 7.20
N LEU A 39 27.28 13.19 5.98
CA LEU A 39 27.80 11.90 5.52
C LEU A 39 29.14 12.12 4.84
N HIS A 40 30.18 11.46 5.35
CA HIS A 40 31.47 11.35 4.70
C HIS A 40 31.59 10.01 4.02
N CYS A 41 31.94 9.98 2.74
CA CYS A 41 32.02 8.73 1.98
C CYS A 41 33.17 8.71 0.98
N GLU A 42 33.64 7.51 0.66
CA GLU A 42 34.71 7.25 -0.30
C GLU A 42 34.57 5.87 -0.96
N ASP A 43 35.23 5.69 -2.10
CA ASP A 43 35.36 4.37 -2.73
C ASP A 43 36.40 3.54 -1.98
N LYS A 44 36.01 2.34 -1.55
CA LYS A 44 36.88 1.40 -0.84
C LYS A 44 38.09 0.95 -1.67
N TYR A 45 37.92 0.82 -2.98
CA TYR A 45 38.95 0.30 -3.89
C TYR A 45 39.91 1.37 -4.40
N ILE A 46 39.72 2.62 -4.00
CA ILE A 46 40.63 3.72 -4.36
C ILE A 46 41.56 4.04 -3.18
N PRO A 47 42.89 4.22 -3.42
CA PRO A 47 43.85 4.58 -2.39
C PRO A 47 43.49 5.87 -1.66
N MET A 48 43.77 5.92 -0.34
CA MET A 48 43.43 7.07 0.52
C MET A 48 44.06 8.39 0.09
N GLU A 49 45.18 8.34 -0.61
CA GLU A 49 45.89 9.49 -1.14
C GLU A 49 45.12 10.22 -2.23
N ARG A 50 44.21 9.50 -2.89
CA ARG A 50 43.31 10.07 -3.92
C ARG A 50 42.12 10.74 -3.26
N LYS A 51 42.21 12.05 -3.05
CA LYS A 51 41.14 12.85 -2.42
C LYS A 51 39.95 13.12 -3.31
N ASP A 52 40.07 12.93 -4.62
CA ASP A 52 39.06 13.20 -5.63
C ASP A 52 37.80 12.28 -5.53
N THR A 53 37.92 11.18 -4.79
CA THR A 53 36.81 10.25 -4.57
C THR A 53 36.09 10.44 -3.24
N LYS A 54 36.61 11.28 -2.36
CA LYS A 54 35.98 11.60 -1.09
C LYS A 54 34.85 12.62 -1.31
N LYS A 55 33.68 12.30 -0.81
CA LYS A 55 32.55 13.21 -0.82
C LYS A 55 32.05 13.47 0.59
N THR A 56 31.56 14.68 0.77
CA THR A 56 30.92 15.15 2.00
C THR A 56 29.54 15.65 1.63
N ILE A 57 28.50 15.07 2.21
CA ILE A 57 27.11 15.33 1.83
C ILE A 57 26.34 15.74 3.08
N LEU A 58 25.72 16.93 3.01
CA LEU A 58 24.75 17.35 4.03
C LEU A 58 23.48 16.51 3.89
N MET A 59 23.11 15.81 4.96
CA MET A 59 21.91 14.98 4.97
C MET A 59 20.66 15.83 5.18
N LYS A 60 19.59 15.47 4.50
CA LYS A 60 18.29 16.16 4.60
C LYS A 60 17.37 15.42 5.56
N LYS A 61 16.69 16.16 6.43
CA LYS A 61 15.58 15.61 7.22
C LYS A 61 14.41 15.28 6.26
N ILE A 62 14.03 14.02 6.18
CA ILE A 62 12.96 13.52 5.27
C ILE A 62 11.64 13.24 5.98
N ALA A 63 11.71 12.97 7.29
CA ALA A 63 10.52 12.62 8.07
C ALA A 63 10.79 12.85 9.57
N THR A 64 9.70 13.04 10.32
CA THR A 64 9.69 13.10 11.78
C THR A 64 8.58 12.17 12.28
N SER A 65 8.90 11.29 13.22
CA SER A 65 7.94 10.47 13.97
C SER A 65 7.74 11.02 15.39
N GLN A 66 7.02 10.29 16.22
CA GLN A 66 6.77 10.71 17.61
C GLN A 66 8.07 10.97 18.38
N PHE A 67 9.08 10.11 18.20
CA PHE A 67 10.32 10.15 18.98
C PHE A 67 11.57 10.43 18.16
N HIS A 68 11.52 10.30 16.83
CA HIS A 68 12.69 10.32 15.97
C HIS A 68 12.54 11.24 14.77
N ASP A 69 13.67 11.80 14.35
CA ASP A 69 13.88 12.39 13.04
C ASP A 69 14.66 11.40 12.16
N TYR A 70 14.34 11.39 10.87
CA TYR A 70 15.02 10.58 9.85
C TYR A 70 15.71 11.48 8.85
N TYR A 71 17.01 11.23 8.65
CA TYR A 71 17.82 11.96 7.69
C TYR A 71 18.29 11.05 6.57
N GLU A 72 18.36 11.59 5.36
CA GLU A 72 18.73 10.87 4.14
C GLU A 72 19.81 11.62 3.36
N ALA A 73 20.80 10.87 2.86
CA ALA A 73 21.71 11.31 1.81
C ALA A 73 21.50 10.49 0.56
N GLN A 74 21.57 11.14 -0.60
CA GLN A 74 21.55 10.51 -1.92
C GLN A 74 22.92 10.68 -2.58
N LEU A 75 23.52 9.57 -2.97
CA LEU A 75 24.86 9.55 -3.56
C LEU A 75 24.76 9.11 -5.02
N HIS A 76 25.16 10.02 -5.92
CA HIS A 76 25.39 9.68 -7.33
C HIS A 76 26.86 9.27 -7.52
N MET A 77 27.11 7.99 -7.48
CA MET A 77 28.46 7.42 -7.61
C MET A 77 28.38 6.00 -8.19
N HIS A 78 29.16 5.76 -9.23
CA HIS A 78 29.37 4.41 -9.72
C HIS A 78 30.52 3.77 -8.94
N LEU A 79 30.18 2.89 -7.99
CA LEU A 79 31.14 2.29 -7.06
C LEU A 79 30.96 0.78 -6.98
N ILE A 80 32.03 0.07 -6.61
CA ILE A 80 31.95 -1.37 -6.28
C ILE A 80 31.67 -1.56 -4.79
N CYS A 81 32.25 -0.70 -3.93
CA CYS A 81 32.00 -0.74 -2.50
C CYS A 81 32.17 0.68 -1.92
N LEU A 82 31.17 1.11 -1.19
CA LEU A 82 31.14 2.40 -0.51
C LEU A 82 31.64 2.23 0.93
N ARG A 83 32.58 3.08 1.35
CA ARG A 83 32.91 3.32 2.75
C ARG A 83 32.40 4.66 3.20
N TYR A 84 31.86 4.73 4.43
CA TYR A 84 31.29 5.97 4.94
C TYR A 84 31.22 6.00 6.47
N TYR A 85 31.07 7.21 7.00
CA TYR A 85 30.75 7.47 8.38
C TYR A 85 29.95 8.77 8.50
N PHE A 86 29.33 8.96 9.64
CA PHE A 86 28.51 10.15 9.93
C PHE A 86 29.25 11.11 10.83
N GLU A 87 29.08 12.41 10.60
CA GLU A 87 29.41 13.49 11.52
C GLU A 87 28.09 14.10 12.00
N PHE A 88 27.84 14.06 13.30
CA PHE A 88 26.70 14.67 13.94
C PHE A 88 27.11 15.96 14.63
N THR A 89 26.32 17.01 14.48
CA THR A 89 26.39 18.23 15.28
C THR A 89 25.01 18.43 15.92
N ASP A 90 24.94 18.40 17.24
CA ASP A 90 23.69 18.60 17.95
C ASP A 90 23.29 20.08 18.07
N THR A 91 22.11 20.34 18.67
CA THR A 91 21.58 21.69 18.90
C THR A 91 22.42 22.54 19.86
N GLN A 92 23.33 21.93 20.64
CA GLN A 92 24.26 22.62 21.54
C GLN A 92 25.63 22.87 20.89
N GLY A 93 25.85 22.33 19.68
CA GLY A 93 27.12 22.46 18.95
C GLY A 93 28.13 21.37 19.30
N GLU A 94 27.76 20.34 20.05
CA GLU A 94 28.63 19.19 20.30
C GLU A 94 28.77 18.37 19.01
N LYS A 95 30.02 18.00 18.68
CA LYS A 95 30.34 17.18 17.52
C LYS A 95 30.78 15.78 17.92
N ILE A 96 30.26 14.77 17.16
CA ILE A 96 30.62 13.37 17.31
C ILE A 96 30.66 12.70 15.93
N TYR A 97 31.45 11.65 15.78
CA TYR A 97 31.56 10.85 14.59
C TYR A 97 31.05 9.42 14.87
N TYR A 98 30.35 8.82 13.93
CA TYR A 98 29.78 7.48 14.08
C TYR A 98 30.14 6.60 12.88
N GLY A 99 30.80 5.49 13.16
CA GLY A 99 31.21 4.52 12.14
C GLY A 99 31.41 3.15 12.76
N ASN A 100 31.11 2.11 12.00
CA ASN A 100 31.21 0.71 12.42
C ASN A 100 30.58 0.44 13.81
N TYR A 101 29.39 1.05 14.05
CA TYR A 101 28.60 0.93 15.29
C TYR A 101 29.26 1.53 16.56
N GLU A 102 30.30 2.36 16.40
CA GLU A 102 30.99 3.04 17.51
C GLU A 102 31.00 4.55 17.32
N PHE A 103 31.08 5.30 18.45
CA PHE A 103 31.16 6.76 18.46
C PHE A 103 32.60 7.23 18.74
N TYR A 104 33.05 8.25 18.02
CA TYR A 104 34.40 8.82 18.09
C TYR A 104 34.31 10.33 18.28
N LYS A 105 35.21 10.87 19.14
CA LYS A 105 35.33 12.34 19.35
C LYS A 105 36.09 13.04 18.23
N GLU A 106 36.89 12.29 17.49
CA GLU A 106 37.72 12.80 16.40
C GLU A 106 37.27 12.17 15.06
N CYS A 107 37.55 12.89 13.98
CA CYS A 107 37.28 12.44 12.62
C CYS A 107 37.86 11.04 12.37
N ILE A 108 37.06 10.16 11.78
CA ILE A 108 37.47 8.78 11.51
C ILE A 108 38.41 8.74 10.31
N THR A 109 39.68 8.45 10.58
CA THR A 109 40.73 8.29 9.57
C THR A 109 41.09 6.84 9.29
N ASN A 110 40.83 5.93 10.24
CA ASN A 110 40.99 4.50 10.05
C ASN A 110 39.80 3.91 9.31
N ARG A 111 40.03 3.39 8.10
CA ARG A 111 39.02 2.79 7.23
C ARG A 111 38.29 1.61 7.86
N ASP A 112 38.93 0.84 8.75
CA ASP A 112 38.31 -0.32 9.41
C ASP A 112 37.28 0.10 10.48
N ARG A 113 37.18 1.39 10.78
CA ARG A 113 36.19 2.00 11.68
C ARG A 113 35.04 2.68 10.93
N MET A 114 34.97 2.54 9.61
CA MET A 114 33.90 3.05 8.77
C MET A 114 32.86 1.95 8.50
N PHE A 115 31.66 2.32 8.13
CA PHE A 115 30.71 1.39 7.54
C PHE A 115 31.15 1.03 6.13
N ASP A 116 30.93 -0.23 5.74
CA ASP A 116 31.19 -0.73 4.39
C ASP A 116 29.86 -1.18 3.77
N CYS A 117 29.45 -0.59 2.66
CA CYS A 117 28.28 -1.03 1.91
C CYS A 117 28.73 -1.56 0.55
N PRO A 118 28.60 -2.86 0.29
CA PRO A 118 28.88 -3.42 -1.03
C PRO A 118 27.85 -2.95 -2.04
N GLN A 119 28.30 -2.55 -3.23
CA GLN A 119 27.44 -2.07 -4.32
C GLN A 119 27.54 -2.89 -5.60
N ASN A 120 28.29 -3.95 -5.58
CA ASN A 120 28.38 -4.86 -6.71
C ASN A 120 27.09 -5.70 -6.79
N LEU A 121 25.96 -5.00 -6.91
CA LEU A 121 24.63 -5.59 -6.93
C LEU A 121 24.27 -5.98 -8.36
N ARG A 122 23.60 -7.11 -8.47
CA ARG A 122 22.92 -7.50 -9.71
C ARG A 122 21.64 -6.67 -9.88
N GLU A 123 21.15 -6.58 -11.11
CA GLU A 123 19.88 -5.88 -11.36
C GLU A 123 18.72 -6.45 -10.51
N GLU A 124 18.72 -7.77 -10.27
CA GLU A 124 17.69 -8.44 -9.48
C GLU A 124 17.75 -8.10 -7.96
N GLU A 125 18.83 -7.51 -7.50
CA GLU A 125 19.01 -7.07 -6.10
C GLU A 125 18.65 -5.60 -5.91
N MET A 126 18.43 -4.86 -7.01
CA MET A 126 17.95 -3.49 -6.97
C MET A 126 16.44 -3.48 -6.74
N PHE A 127 15.96 -2.46 -6.03
CA PHE A 127 14.52 -2.30 -5.81
C PHE A 127 13.87 -1.79 -7.10
N GLU A 128 13.46 -2.72 -7.98
CA GLU A 128 12.71 -2.39 -9.19
C GLU A 128 11.20 -2.49 -8.93
N VAL A 129 10.49 -1.42 -9.23
CA VAL A 129 9.03 -1.36 -9.25
C VAL A 129 8.58 -1.05 -10.68
N PRO A 130 7.37 -1.44 -11.08
CA PRO A 130 6.85 -1.09 -12.40
C PRO A 130 6.75 0.43 -12.57
N ASP A 131 7.33 0.97 -13.65
CA ASP A 131 7.32 2.41 -13.93
C ASP A 131 5.89 2.97 -14.06
N TRP A 132 4.96 2.13 -14.53
CA TRP A 132 3.56 2.53 -14.69
C TRP A 132 2.83 2.75 -13.36
N ALA A 133 3.31 2.19 -12.24
CA ALA A 133 2.58 2.18 -10.96
C ALA A 133 2.59 3.53 -10.22
N ALA A 134 3.60 4.40 -10.49
CA ALA A 134 3.69 5.69 -9.82
C ALA A 134 2.44 6.56 -10.08
N ASN A 135 1.93 7.20 -9.01
CA ASN A 135 0.79 8.13 -9.03
C ASN A 135 -0.54 7.56 -9.55
N LYS A 136 -0.68 6.26 -9.62
CA LYS A 136 -1.93 5.63 -10.05
C LYS A 136 -2.96 5.59 -8.94
N VAL A 137 -4.22 5.56 -9.34
CA VAL A 137 -5.39 5.44 -8.46
C VAL A 137 -6.00 4.07 -8.67
N VAL A 138 -6.17 3.35 -7.58
CA VAL A 138 -6.73 2.01 -7.55
C VAL A 138 -8.22 2.06 -7.21
N TYR A 139 -9.01 1.25 -7.88
CA TYR A 139 -10.42 1.04 -7.56
C TYR A 139 -10.64 -0.43 -7.25
N GLN A 140 -11.00 -0.73 -6.01
CA GLN A 140 -11.29 -2.08 -5.58
C GLN A 140 -12.74 -2.42 -5.84
N ILE A 141 -12.99 -3.55 -6.50
CA ILE A 141 -14.34 -4.09 -6.68
C ILE A 141 -14.48 -5.48 -6.07
N PHE A 142 -15.69 -5.76 -5.63
CA PHE A 142 -16.14 -7.09 -5.24
C PHE A 142 -17.03 -7.64 -6.36
N PRO A 143 -16.52 -8.51 -7.25
CA PRO A 143 -17.18 -8.87 -8.52
C PRO A 143 -18.63 -9.30 -8.37
N ALA A 144 -18.92 -10.16 -7.39
CA ALA A 144 -20.30 -10.64 -7.14
C ALA A 144 -21.31 -9.53 -6.78
N ARG A 145 -20.85 -8.30 -6.49
CA ARG A 145 -21.65 -7.19 -5.95
C ARG A 145 -21.51 -5.89 -6.75
N PHE A 146 -20.61 -5.86 -7.73
CA PHE A 146 -20.33 -4.63 -8.48
C PHE A 146 -21.36 -4.41 -9.59
N ALA A 147 -21.46 -5.33 -10.54
CA ALA A 147 -22.40 -5.22 -11.65
C ALA A 147 -22.76 -6.60 -12.21
N ALA A 148 -24.00 -6.80 -12.59
CA ALA A 148 -24.51 -8.00 -13.23
C ALA A 148 -24.88 -7.71 -14.68
N SER A 149 -24.47 -8.57 -15.62
CA SER A 149 -24.87 -8.48 -17.02
C SER A 149 -26.30 -8.91 -17.27
N GLN A 150 -26.85 -9.69 -16.37
CA GLN A 150 -28.25 -10.11 -16.39
C GLN A 150 -29.12 -9.18 -15.52
N GLN A 151 -30.41 -9.15 -15.84
CA GLN A 151 -31.33 -8.38 -15.02
C GLN A 151 -31.49 -9.02 -13.63
N VAL A 152 -31.23 -8.24 -12.59
CA VAL A 152 -31.44 -8.59 -11.18
C VAL A 152 -32.62 -7.78 -10.64
N ASP A 153 -33.42 -8.40 -9.76
CA ASP A 153 -34.47 -7.68 -9.07
C ASP A 153 -33.93 -6.54 -8.22
N LYS A 154 -34.56 -5.36 -8.32
CA LYS A 154 -34.06 -4.15 -7.65
C LYS A 154 -34.09 -4.27 -6.12
N GLU A 155 -35.10 -4.92 -5.54
CA GLU A 155 -35.15 -5.10 -4.08
C GLU A 155 -34.05 -6.05 -3.60
N GLN A 156 -33.71 -7.05 -4.43
CA GLN A 156 -32.57 -7.95 -4.17
C GLN A 156 -31.23 -7.22 -4.30
N TRP A 157 -31.02 -6.43 -5.36
CA TRP A 157 -29.77 -5.71 -5.61
C TRP A 157 -29.43 -4.70 -4.51
N TYR A 158 -30.43 -3.92 -4.05
CA TYR A 158 -30.25 -2.88 -3.03
C TYR A 158 -30.61 -3.33 -1.61
N LYS A 159 -30.72 -4.64 -1.38
CA LYS A 159 -31.00 -5.22 -0.07
C LYS A 159 -29.96 -4.76 0.97
N ALA A 160 -30.46 -4.31 2.12
CA ALA A 160 -29.64 -3.88 3.26
C ALA A 160 -30.33 -4.25 4.60
N PRO A 161 -29.61 -4.86 5.58
CA PRO A 161 -28.26 -5.41 5.43
C PRO A 161 -28.21 -6.61 4.49
N ILE A 162 -27.07 -6.81 3.86
CA ILE A 162 -26.82 -7.98 3.01
C ILE A 162 -26.22 -9.12 3.82
N SER A 163 -26.46 -10.37 3.42
CA SER A 163 -25.85 -11.55 4.02
C SER A 163 -24.89 -12.27 3.06
N SER A 164 -24.07 -13.17 3.60
CA SER A 164 -23.19 -14.01 2.79
C SER A 164 -23.92 -14.98 1.86
N MET A 165 -25.20 -15.25 2.15
CA MET A 165 -26.06 -16.14 1.35
C MET A 165 -26.78 -15.41 0.20
N ASP A 166 -26.78 -14.08 0.19
CA ASP A 166 -27.40 -13.31 -0.87
C ASP A 166 -26.51 -13.34 -2.12
N ASP A 167 -27.06 -13.75 -3.23
CA ASP A 167 -26.39 -13.73 -4.53
C ASP A 167 -26.98 -12.60 -5.38
N LEU A 168 -26.15 -11.63 -5.76
CA LEU A 168 -26.53 -10.51 -6.62
C LEU A 168 -26.10 -10.74 -8.08
N HIS A 169 -25.55 -11.92 -8.40
CA HIS A 169 -25.19 -12.32 -9.76
C HIS A 169 -24.25 -11.34 -10.48
N GLY A 170 -23.44 -10.57 -9.75
CA GLY A 170 -22.39 -9.76 -10.37
C GLY A 170 -21.39 -10.64 -11.12
N ASP A 171 -20.95 -10.21 -12.31
CA ASP A 171 -20.11 -10.99 -13.21
C ASP A 171 -19.09 -10.13 -13.99
N LEU A 172 -18.15 -10.79 -14.70
CA LEU A 172 -17.12 -10.11 -15.47
C LEU A 172 -17.71 -9.29 -16.63
N ARG A 173 -18.81 -9.75 -17.22
CA ARG A 173 -19.51 -9.03 -18.29
C ARG A 173 -20.12 -7.73 -17.77
N GLY A 174 -20.77 -7.77 -16.61
CA GLY A 174 -21.29 -6.58 -15.95
C GLY A 174 -20.18 -5.59 -15.61
N ILE A 175 -18.99 -6.06 -15.20
CA ILE A 175 -17.82 -5.19 -14.99
C ILE A 175 -17.40 -4.50 -16.29
N ILE A 176 -17.29 -5.26 -17.41
CA ILE A 176 -16.94 -4.72 -18.73
C ILE A 176 -17.90 -3.60 -19.15
N GLU A 177 -19.21 -3.82 -18.97
CA GLU A 177 -20.26 -2.86 -19.32
C GLU A 177 -20.20 -1.56 -18.49
N HIS A 178 -19.57 -1.60 -17.31
CA HIS A 178 -19.42 -0.44 -16.41
C HIS A 178 -18.00 0.17 -16.37
N LEU A 179 -17.08 -0.26 -17.24
CA LEU A 179 -15.73 0.30 -17.29
C LEU A 179 -15.70 1.81 -17.61
N ASP A 180 -16.71 2.32 -18.31
CA ASP A 180 -16.80 3.76 -18.59
C ASP A 180 -17.06 4.57 -17.32
N HIS A 181 -17.82 4.06 -16.33
CA HIS A 181 -17.96 4.69 -15.02
C HIS A 181 -16.59 4.79 -14.32
N VAL A 182 -15.85 3.68 -14.28
CA VAL A 182 -14.53 3.60 -13.66
C VAL A 182 -13.54 4.57 -14.33
N GLN A 183 -13.55 4.62 -15.66
CA GLN A 183 -12.72 5.55 -16.43
C GLN A 183 -13.09 7.02 -16.17
N ASN A 184 -14.42 7.34 -16.17
CA ASN A 184 -14.92 8.69 -15.97
C ASN A 184 -14.67 9.21 -14.54
N LEU A 185 -14.60 8.33 -13.56
CA LEU A 185 -14.16 8.67 -12.21
C LEU A 185 -12.68 9.05 -12.19
N GLY A 186 -11.89 8.53 -13.13
CA GLY A 186 -10.46 8.82 -13.23
C GLY A 186 -9.56 7.73 -12.65
N ILE A 187 -10.00 6.49 -12.64
CA ILE A 187 -9.26 5.33 -12.15
C ILE A 187 -8.20 4.86 -13.14
N ASP A 188 -7.08 4.39 -12.63
CA ASP A 188 -5.97 3.85 -13.42
C ASP A 188 -5.77 2.34 -13.24
N VAL A 189 -6.19 1.77 -12.10
CA VAL A 189 -5.99 0.37 -11.77
C VAL A 189 -7.29 -0.20 -11.20
N LEU A 190 -7.78 -1.27 -11.79
CA LEU A 190 -8.91 -2.03 -11.27
C LEU A 190 -8.38 -3.25 -10.51
N TYR A 191 -8.64 -3.32 -9.20
CA TYR A 191 -8.35 -4.46 -8.37
C TYR A 191 -9.63 -5.25 -8.09
N MET A 192 -9.62 -6.53 -8.39
CA MET A 192 -10.73 -7.46 -8.15
C MET A 192 -10.40 -8.43 -7.03
N THR A 193 -11.32 -8.61 -6.07
CA THR A 193 -11.29 -9.74 -5.14
C THR A 193 -11.35 -11.06 -5.90
N PRO A 194 -11.11 -12.24 -5.28
CA PRO A 194 -10.92 -13.50 -6.01
C PRO A 194 -12.07 -13.83 -6.97
N ILE A 195 -11.73 -14.38 -8.14
CA ILE A 195 -12.68 -14.75 -9.20
C ILE A 195 -12.60 -16.22 -9.61
N PHE A 196 -11.75 -17.00 -8.94
CA PHE A 196 -11.60 -18.42 -9.26
C PHE A 196 -12.70 -19.27 -8.64
N LYS A 197 -12.86 -20.46 -9.18
CA LYS A 197 -13.92 -21.38 -8.79
C LYS A 197 -13.91 -21.66 -7.29
N SER A 198 -15.06 -21.42 -6.67
CA SER A 198 -15.30 -21.55 -5.23
C SER A 198 -16.80 -21.65 -4.95
N TYR A 199 -17.18 -22.18 -3.79
CA TYR A 199 -18.59 -22.26 -3.40
C TYR A 199 -19.10 -21.00 -2.70
N SER A 200 -18.25 -20.25 -2.05
CA SER A 200 -18.65 -19.02 -1.36
C SER A 200 -18.86 -17.85 -2.32
N SER A 201 -19.61 -16.85 -1.88
CA SER A 201 -19.77 -15.60 -2.63
C SER A 201 -18.49 -14.74 -2.63
N HIS A 202 -17.61 -14.89 -1.62
CA HIS A 202 -16.37 -14.15 -1.49
C HIS A 202 -15.20 -14.76 -2.27
N LYS A 203 -15.27 -16.04 -2.65
CA LYS A 203 -14.29 -16.79 -3.44
C LYS A 203 -12.88 -16.95 -2.79
N TYR A 204 -12.70 -16.72 -1.49
CA TYR A 204 -11.43 -16.97 -0.81
C TYR A 204 -11.20 -18.45 -0.49
N ASP A 205 -12.20 -19.31 -0.56
CA ASP A 205 -12.14 -20.78 -0.43
C ASP A 205 -12.01 -21.44 -1.80
N ILE A 206 -10.94 -21.13 -2.55
CA ILE A 206 -10.74 -21.58 -3.93
C ILE A 206 -10.57 -23.10 -4.02
N ILE A 207 -11.29 -23.73 -4.96
CA ILE A 207 -11.24 -25.17 -5.23
C ILE A 207 -10.58 -25.51 -6.56
N ASP A 208 -10.50 -24.54 -7.50
CA ASP A 208 -9.76 -24.70 -8.75
C ASP A 208 -9.18 -23.34 -9.17
N TYR A 209 -7.85 -23.25 -9.16
CA TYR A 209 -7.12 -22.02 -9.48
C TYR A 209 -6.90 -21.79 -10.97
N TYR A 210 -7.23 -22.78 -11.82
CA TYR A 210 -7.13 -22.66 -13.28
C TYR A 210 -8.48 -22.42 -13.95
N GLN A 211 -9.56 -22.32 -13.17
CA GLN A 211 -10.91 -22.07 -13.66
C GLN A 211 -11.50 -20.80 -13.05
N ILE A 212 -11.97 -19.89 -13.90
CA ILE A 212 -12.85 -18.80 -13.46
C ILE A 212 -14.15 -19.42 -12.90
N ASP A 213 -14.67 -18.83 -11.83
CA ASP A 213 -15.94 -19.29 -11.27
C ASP A 213 -17.05 -19.15 -12.33
N PRO A 214 -17.83 -20.21 -12.61
CA PRO A 214 -18.90 -20.16 -13.62
C PRO A 214 -19.93 -19.05 -13.38
N SER A 215 -20.12 -18.60 -12.13
CA SER A 215 -21.01 -17.47 -11.83
C SER A 215 -20.45 -16.13 -12.30
N PHE A 216 -19.14 -16.03 -12.53
CA PHE A 216 -18.48 -14.81 -13.01
C PHE A 216 -18.24 -14.80 -14.52
N GLY A 217 -18.24 -15.97 -15.18
CA GLY A 217 -17.99 -16.09 -16.62
C GLY A 217 -16.89 -17.07 -16.95
N THR A 218 -16.14 -16.76 -18.01
CA THR A 218 -15.13 -17.61 -18.59
C THR A 218 -13.75 -16.94 -18.62
N THR A 219 -12.71 -17.69 -19.00
CA THR A 219 -11.38 -17.14 -19.28
C THR A 219 -11.42 -16.12 -20.40
N GLU A 220 -12.28 -16.31 -21.39
CA GLU A 220 -12.49 -15.37 -22.50
C GLU A 220 -13.07 -14.05 -22.01
N ASP A 221 -14.01 -14.08 -21.08
CA ASP A 221 -14.57 -12.87 -20.46
C ASP A 221 -13.50 -12.10 -19.65
N LEU A 222 -12.64 -12.80 -18.90
CA LEU A 222 -11.51 -12.15 -18.23
C LEU A 222 -10.52 -11.53 -19.22
N ARG A 223 -10.20 -12.25 -20.31
CA ARG A 223 -9.31 -11.73 -21.34
C ARG A 223 -9.90 -10.49 -22.02
N GLU A 224 -11.19 -10.48 -22.29
CA GLU A 224 -11.90 -9.31 -22.81
C GLU A 224 -11.90 -8.15 -21.81
N LEU A 225 -12.16 -8.40 -20.51
CA LEU A 225 -12.09 -7.38 -19.46
C LEU A 225 -10.71 -6.71 -19.42
N VAL A 226 -9.63 -7.50 -19.44
CA VAL A 226 -8.26 -6.97 -19.46
C VAL A 226 -8.00 -6.12 -20.71
N GLN A 227 -8.42 -6.61 -21.87
CA GLN A 227 -8.26 -5.87 -23.14
C GLN A 227 -9.05 -4.55 -23.15
N GLU A 228 -10.29 -4.56 -22.67
CA GLU A 228 -11.13 -3.35 -22.60
C GLU A 228 -10.59 -2.34 -21.56
N ALA A 229 -10.04 -2.83 -20.43
CA ALA A 229 -9.35 -1.99 -19.47
C ALA A 229 -8.08 -1.37 -20.06
N HIS A 230 -7.25 -2.17 -20.74
CA HIS A 230 -6.04 -1.68 -21.40
C HIS A 230 -6.33 -0.64 -22.49
N LYS A 231 -7.39 -0.82 -23.30
CA LYS A 231 -7.83 0.19 -24.29
C LYS A 231 -8.17 1.55 -23.65
N ARG A 232 -8.61 1.54 -22.40
CA ARG A 232 -8.92 2.73 -21.60
C ARG A 232 -7.72 3.25 -20.81
N GLY A 233 -6.55 2.61 -20.94
CA GLY A 233 -5.33 2.97 -20.21
C GLY A 233 -5.33 2.48 -18.75
N MET A 234 -6.26 1.62 -18.38
CA MET A 234 -6.35 1.03 -17.04
C MET A 234 -5.58 -0.30 -16.96
N LYS A 235 -5.11 -0.63 -15.75
CA LYS A 235 -4.41 -1.86 -15.39
C LYS A 235 -5.31 -2.78 -14.57
N ILE A 236 -5.08 -4.09 -14.65
CA ILE A 236 -5.85 -5.10 -13.91
C ILE A 236 -4.96 -5.80 -12.88
N VAL A 237 -5.39 -5.79 -11.63
CA VAL A 237 -4.81 -6.55 -10.52
C VAL A 237 -5.80 -7.60 -10.05
N MET A 238 -5.33 -8.84 -9.95
CA MET A 238 -6.11 -9.98 -9.42
C MET A 238 -5.66 -10.34 -8.00
N ASP A 239 -6.51 -11.08 -7.30
CA ASP A 239 -6.25 -11.59 -5.96
C ASP A 239 -5.62 -12.99 -5.98
N ALA A 240 -4.52 -13.18 -5.26
CA ALA A 240 -3.78 -14.42 -5.16
C ALA A 240 -3.95 -15.04 -3.76
N VAL A 241 -4.92 -15.93 -3.61
CA VAL A 241 -5.18 -16.65 -2.36
C VAL A 241 -4.30 -17.87 -2.29
N PHE A 242 -3.05 -17.71 -1.85
CA PHE A 242 -2.05 -18.79 -1.81
C PHE A 242 -1.70 -19.23 -0.39
N ASN A 243 -2.28 -18.61 0.63
CA ASN A 243 -2.10 -19.04 2.02
C ASN A 243 -2.88 -20.32 2.36
N HIS A 244 -4.03 -20.52 1.74
CA HIS A 244 -4.97 -21.61 1.99
C HIS A 244 -5.75 -21.95 0.72
N THR A 245 -6.48 -23.07 0.75
CA THR A 245 -7.42 -23.45 -0.32
C THR A 245 -8.81 -23.63 0.25
N GLY A 246 -9.79 -23.81 -0.61
CA GLY A 246 -11.05 -24.41 -0.21
C GLY A 246 -10.86 -25.88 0.19
N ARG A 247 -11.75 -26.39 1.02
CA ARG A 247 -11.71 -27.79 1.50
C ARG A 247 -11.88 -28.79 0.36
N GLU A 248 -12.62 -28.43 -0.67
CA GLU A 248 -12.90 -29.23 -1.87
C GLU A 248 -11.83 -29.05 -2.97
N PHE A 249 -10.68 -28.46 -2.64
CA PHE A 249 -9.54 -28.44 -3.53
C PHE A 249 -8.97 -29.87 -3.66
N PHE A 250 -8.65 -30.31 -4.85
CA PHE A 250 -8.32 -31.71 -5.18
C PHE A 250 -7.31 -32.37 -4.23
N ALA A 251 -6.32 -31.62 -3.76
CA ALA A 251 -5.29 -32.15 -2.88
C ALA A 251 -5.80 -32.40 -1.46
N PHE A 252 -6.70 -31.54 -0.94
CA PHE A 252 -7.30 -31.73 0.36
C PHE A 252 -8.43 -32.78 0.33
N GLU A 253 -9.17 -32.87 -0.76
CA GLU A 253 -10.14 -33.95 -0.99
C GLU A 253 -9.45 -35.33 -0.96
N ASP A 254 -8.30 -35.46 -1.62
CA ASP A 254 -7.53 -36.72 -1.60
C ASP A 254 -7.09 -37.08 -0.17
N ILE A 255 -6.75 -36.08 0.66
CA ILE A 255 -6.43 -36.31 2.08
C ILE A 255 -7.68 -36.75 2.86
N MET A 256 -8.83 -36.12 2.64
CA MET A 256 -10.08 -36.53 3.29
C MET A 256 -10.48 -37.95 2.93
N GLU A 257 -10.27 -38.35 1.67
CA GLU A 257 -10.61 -39.69 1.18
C GLU A 257 -9.60 -40.78 1.66
N LYS A 258 -8.29 -40.50 1.57
CA LYS A 258 -7.23 -41.52 1.77
C LYS A 258 -6.52 -41.43 3.11
N GLY A 259 -6.76 -40.36 3.89
CA GLY A 259 -6.12 -40.15 5.18
C GLY A 259 -4.59 -40.10 5.07
N GLU A 260 -3.90 -40.79 5.94
CA GLU A 260 -2.44 -40.87 5.98
C GLU A 260 -1.79 -41.43 4.70
N LYS A 261 -2.58 -42.04 3.80
CA LYS A 261 -2.07 -42.59 2.53
C LYS A 261 -2.14 -41.59 1.37
N SER A 262 -2.63 -40.39 1.59
CA SER A 262 -2.65 -39.38 0.56
C SER A 262 -1.23 -38.96 0.19
N LYS A 263 -0.98 -38.81 -1.11
CA LYS A 263 0.29 -38.28 -1.62
C LYS A 263 0.42 -36.75 -1.39
N TYR A 264 -0.67 -36.06 -1.04
CA TYR A 264 -0.73 -34.64 -0.78
C TYR A 264 -0.65 -34.30 0.71
N LEU A 265 -0.37 -35.28 1.58
CA LEU A 265 -0.35 -35.07 3.04
C LEU A 265 0.56 -33.90 3.43
N ASP A 266 1.74 -33.80 2.83
CA ASP A 266 2.72 -32.75 3.10
C ASP A 266 2.39 -31.39 2.44
N TRP A 267 1.28 -31.30 1.72
CA TRP A 267 0.80 -30.04 1.16
C TRP A 267 0.11 -29.16 2.20
N TYR A 268 -0.30 -29.77 3.33
CA TYR A 268 -1.02 -29.12 4.42
C TYR A 268 -0.40 -29.44 5.78
N TYR A 269 -0.87 -28.81 6.81
CA TYR A 269 -0.45 -29.04 8.19
C TYR A 269 -1.51 -29.83 8.94
N ILE A 270 -1.45 -31.15 8.85
CA ILE A 270 -2.39 -32.08 9.50
C ILE A 270 -1.83 -32.49 10.87
N GLU A 271 -2.62 -32.41 11.93
CA GLU A 271 -2.19 -32.76 13.29
C GLU A 271 -2.52 -34.19 13.65
N LYS A 272 -3.68 -34.70 13.25
CA LYS A 272 -4.14 -36.06 13.51
C LYS A 272 -5.25 -36.50 12.55
N PHE A 273 -5.52 -37.80 12.49
CA PHE A 273 -6.67 -38.42 11.83
C PHE A 273 -7.60 -39.09 12.84
N PRO A 274 -8.92 -39.19 12.56
CA PRO A 274 -9.60 -38.64 11.39
C PRO A 274 -9.58 -37.10 11.41
N LEU A 275 -9.76 -36.47 10.22
CA LEU A 275 -9.92 -35.01 10.15
C LEU A 275 -11.22 -34.58 10.83
N GLU A 276 -11.12 -33.65 11.74
CA GLU A 276 -12.24 -33.08 12.49
C GLU A 276 -12.29 -31.57 12.27
N SER A 277 -13.48 -31.06 11.89
CA SER A 277 -13.72 -29.64 11.63
C SER A 277 -15.18 -29.28 11.88
N GLU A 278 -15.73 -29.67 13.03
CA GLU A 278 -17.10 -29.32 13.38
C GLU A 278 -17.24 -27.80 13.58
N ARG A 279 -18.40 -27.28 13.20
CA ARG A 279 -18.65 -25.84 13.27
C ARG A 279 -18.60 -25.37 14.73
N GLY A 280 -17.67 -24.43 15.00
CA GLY A 280 -17.46 -23.88 16.35
C GLY A 280 -16.37 -24.56 17.14
N GLU A 281 -15.74 -25.63 16.61
CA GLU A 281 -14.56 -26.26 17.19
C GLU A 281 -13.31 -25.93 16.36
N ILE A 282 -12.13 -25.94 17.02
CA ILE A 282 -10.85 -25.75 16.34
C ILE A 282 -10.53 -27.03 15.55
N PRO A 283 -10.36 -26.96 14.22
CA PRO A 283 -10.00 -28.12 13.41
C PRO A 283 -8.68 -28.74 13.86
N ASN A 284 -8.51 -30.05 13.64
CA ASN A 284 -7.27 -30.76 13.92
C ASN A 284 -6.26 -30.73 12.76
N TYR A 285 -6.34 -29.68 11.96
CA TYR A 285 -5.38 -29.27 10.93
C TYR A 285 -5.31 -27.74 10.93
N LYS A 286 -4.20 -27.17 10.48
CA LYS A 286 -4.08 -25.71 10.39
C LYS A 286 -4.99 -25.16 9.30
N CYS A 287 -5.66 -24.04 9.58
CA CYS A 287 -6.56 -23.36 8.65
C CYS A 287 -6.56 -21.85 8.93
N PHE A 288 -6.95 -21.07 7.93
CA PHE A 288 -7.09 -19.64 8.08
C PHE A 288 -8.27 -19.31 9.02
N GLY A 289 -8.05 -18.37 9.96
CA GLY A 289 -9.10 -17.89 10.87
C GLY A 289 -9.77 -18.98 11.71
N TYR A 290 -9.09 -20.10 11.95
CA TYR A 290 -9.66 -21.29 12.64
C TYR A 290 -10.88 -21.90 11.94
N TYR A 291 -11.09 -21.54 10.67
CA TYR A 291 -12.21 -22.05 9.86
C TYR A 291 -11.80 -23.26 9.03
N GLY A 292 -12.37 -24.43 9.33
CA GLY A 292 -12.00 -25.70 8.69
C GLY A 292 -12.29 -25.78 7.18
N GLY A 293 -13.03 -24.84 6.62
CA GLY A 293 -13.26 -24.72 5.18
C GLY A 293 -12.06 -24.13 4.40
N MET A 294 -11.04 -23.61 5.11
CA MET A 294 -9.87 -22.96 4.51
C MET A 294 -8.55 -23.56 5.02
N PRO A 295 -8.23 -24.83 4.67
CA PRO A 295 -7.01 -25.51 5.12
C PRO A 295 -5.76 -24.79 4.63
N LYS A 296 -4.80 -24.57 5.56
CA LYS A 296 -3.56 -23.83 5.31
C LYS A 296 -2.56 -24.65 4.50
N LEU A 297 -2.06 -24.07 3.43
CA LEU A 297 -1.04 -24.66 2.57
C LEU A 297 0.35 -24.64 3.20
N ASN A 298 1.10 -25.70 2.98
CA ASN A 298 2.51 -25.81 3.33
C ASN A 298 3.41 -25.37 2.16
N LEU A 299 3.57 -24.06 1.99
CA LEU A 299 4.41 -23.47 0.95
C LEU A 299 5.92 -23.68 1.14
N LYS A 300 6.34 -24.44 2.18
CA LYS A 300 7.70 -24.97 2.29
C LYS A 300 7.91 -26.22 1.42
N ASN A 301 6.81 -26.88 1.04
CA ASN A 301 6.84 -28.01 0.11
C ASN A 301 7.11 -27.51 -1.30
N PRO A 302 8.17 -27.98 -2.00
CA PRO A 302 8.52 -27.50 -3.34
C PRO A 302 7.44 -27.77 -4.41
N GLU A 303 6.62 -28.80 -4.24
CA GLU A 303 5.50 -29.09 -5.16
C GLU A 303 4.41 -28.06 -5.01
N VAL A 304 4.09 -27.65 -3.77
CA VAL A 304 3.10 -26.59 -3.48
C VAL A 304 3.61 -25.26 -3.98
N GLU A 305 4.87 -24.90 -3.68
CA GLU A 305 5.50 -23.68 -4.17
C GLU A 305 5.42 -23.59 -5.70
N LYS A 306 5.82 -24.68 -6.37
CA LYS A 306 5.78 -24.75 -7.83
C LYS A 306 4.36 -24.62 -8.37
N PHE A 307 3.37 -25.31 -7.79
CA PHE A 307 1.99 -25.28 -8.24
C PHE A 307 1.43 -23.84 -8.21
N PHE A 308 1.56 -23.14 -7.10
CA PHE A 308 1.01 -21.78 -6.96
C PHE A 308 1.80 -20.72 -7.75
N THR A 309 3.09 -20.94 -7.94
CA THR A 309 3.89 -20.10 -8.85
C THR A 309 3.47 -20.31 -10.32
N ASP A 310 3.22 -21.57 -10.72
CA ASP A 310 2.73 -21.89 -12.08
C ASP A 310 1.33 -21.28 -12.31
N VAL A 311 0.43 -21.34 -11.33
CA VAL A 311 -0.89 -20.67 -11.38
C VAL A 311 -0.74 -19.16 -11.68
N ALA A 312 0.11 -18.49 -10.92
CA ALA A 312 0.33 -17.05 -11.12
C ALA A 312 0.88 -16.74 -12.52
N CYS A 313 1.88 -17.51 -12.98
CA CYS A 313 2.45 -17.36 -14.31
C CYS A 313 1.47 -17.71 -15.43
N TYR A 314 0.55 -18.64 -15.20
CA TYR A 314 -0.50 -19.01 -16.15
C TYR A 314 -1.41 -17.83 -16.48
N TRP A 315 -1.99 -17.18 -15.47
CA TRP A 315 -2.92 -16.07 -15.67
C TRP A 315 -2.27 -14.83 -16.29
N ILE A 316 -0.98 -14.60 -15.99
CA ILE A 316 -0.22 -13.54 -16.69
C ILE A 316 -0.15 -13.82 -18.19
N LYS A 317 0.13 -15.06 -18.59
CA LYS A 317 0.26 -15.46 -20.01
C LYS A 317 -1.08 -15.50 -20.73
N GLU A 318 -2.12 -16.01 -20.05
CA GLU A 318 -3.43 -16.22 -20.65
C GLU A 318 -4.22 -14.94 -20.82
N CYS A 319 -4.13 -14.03 -19.85
CA CYS A 319 -4.99 -12.85 -19.81
C CYS A 319 -4.25 -11.51 -19.79
N ASP A 320 -2.90 -11.52 -19.76
CA ASP A 320 -2.06 -10.31 -19.71
C ASP A 320 -2.38 -9.36 -18.54
N ILE A 321 -2.73 -9.92 -17.38
CA ILE A 321 -2.95 -9.13 -16.16
C ILE A 321 -1.69 -8.35 -15.75
N ASP A 322 -1.84 -7.29 -14.94
CA ASP A 322 -0.76 -6.35 -14.63
C ASP A 322 -0.26 -6.42 -13.18
N GLY A 323 -0.96 -7.15 -12.32
CA GLY A 323 -0.52 -7.31 -10.94
C GLY A 323 -1.25 -8.41 -10.18
N TRP A 324 -0.64 -8.77 -9.05
CA TRP A 324 -1.19 -9.69 -8.06
C TRP A 324 -1.25 -9.03 -6.69
N ARG A 325 -2.40 -9.07 -6.02
CA ARG A 325 -2.53 -8.78 -4.59
C ARG A 325 -2.43 -10.10 -3.83
N MET A 326 -1.50 -10.18 -2.88
CA MET A 326 -1.18 -11.38 -2.10
C MET A 326 -2.03 -11.43 -0.85
N ASP A 327 -3.08 -12.26 -0.87
CA ASP A 327 -3.97 -12.50 0.27
C ASP A 327 -3.21 -13.12 1.45
N VAL A 328 -3.41 -12.57 2.66
CA VAL A 328 -2.75 -13.04 3.90
C VAL A 328 -1.24 -13.25 3.70
N GLY A 329 -0.60 -12.29 3.03
CA GLY A 329 0.77 -12.45 2.54
C GLY A 329 1.81 -12.65 3.64
N ASP A 330 1.60 -12.10 4.82
CA ASP A 330 2.49 -12.17 5.99
C ASP A 330 2.50 -13.54 6.69
N GLU A 331 1.55 -14.42 6.38
CA GLU A 331 1.56 -15.80 6.85
C GLU A 331 2.35 -16.77 5.93
N ILE A 332 2.91 -16.27 4.83
CA ILE A 332 3.68 -17.03 3.85
C ILE A 332 5.16 -16.67 3.99
N SER A 333 6.04 -17.66 3.79
CA SER A 333 7.48 -17.47 4.00
C SER A 333 8.11 -16.50 3.00
N HIS A 334 9.09 -15.72 3.45
CA HIS A 334 9.94 -14.88 2.60
C HIS A 334 10.59 -15.64 1.45
N TYR A 335 10.99 -16.90 1.67
CA TYR A 335 11.58 -17.74 0.63
C TYR A 335 10.62 -17.96 -0.54
N PHE A 336 9.34 -18.24 -0.26
CA PHE A 336 8.30 -18.36 -1.30
C PHE A 336 8.16 -17.07 -2.09
N TRP A 337 8.05 -15.92 -1.40
CA TRP A 337 7.86 -14.63 -2.07
C TRP A 337 9.03 -14.24 -2.97
N LYS A 338 10.27 -14.54 -2.57
CA LYS A 338 11.46 -14.31 -3.40
C LYS A 338 11.43 -15.14 -4.69
N ASN A 339 11.06 -16.40 -4.59
CA ASN A 339 10.95 -17.29 -5.76
C ASN A 339 9.76 -16.91 -6.64
N PHE A 340 8.63 -16.59 -6.02
CA PHE A 340 7.43 -16.08 -6.70
C PHE A 340 7.74 -14.82 -7.52
N ARG A 341 8.36 -13.81 -6.89
CA ARG A 341 8.75 -12.58 -7.59
C ARG A 341 9.61 -12.88 -8.82
N ARG A 342 10.64 -13.68 -8.67
CA ARG A 342 11.52 -14.06 -9.78
C ARG A 342 10.74 -14.70 -10.93
N ALA A 343 9.85 -15.61 -10.61
CA ALA A 343 9.06 -16.33 -11.61
C ALA A 343 8.08 -15.40 -12.35
N VAL A 344 7.29 -14.60 -11.64
CA VAL A 344 6.30 -13.71 -12.27
C VAL A 344 6.96 -12.57 -13.05
N LYS A 345 8.06 -11.98 -12.52
CA LYS A 345 8.83 -10.93 -13.21
C LYS A 345 9.57 -11.47 -14.45
N ALA A 346 9.92 -12.75 -14.48
CA ALA A 346 10.48 -13.41 -15.66
C ALA A 346 9.44 -13.56 -16.78
N VAL A 347 8.15 -13.67 -16.46
CA VAL A 347 7.07 -13.72 -17.45
C VAL A 347 6.71 -12.32 -17.95
N LYS A 348 6.52 -11.38 -17.05
CA LYS A 348 6.18 -9.97 -17.34
C LYS A 348 6.90 -9.07 -16.35
N LYS A 349 7.96 -8.38 -16.80
CA LYS A 349 8.87 -7.61 -15.95
C LYS A 349 8.15 -6.53 -15.15
N ASP A 350 7.12 -5.92 -15.71
CA ASP A 350 6.34 -4.82 -15.15
C ASP A 350 5.10 -5.25 -14.34
N MET A 351 5.04 -6.52 -13.89
CA MET A 351 4.03 -6.97 -12.93
C MET A 351 4.15 -6.21 -11.60
N LEU A 352 3.03 -5.76 -11.05
CA LEU A 352 2.95 -5.19 -9.71
C LEU A 352 2.61 -6.30 -8.70
N ILE A 353 3.39 -6.40 -7.62
CA ILE A 353 3.18 -7.37 -6.54
C ILE A 353 2.84 -6.61 -5.26
N ILE A 354 1.60 -6.78 -4.78
CA ILE A 354 1.05 -6.03 -3.64
C ILE A 354 0.77 -6.98 -2.49
N GLY A 355 1.44 -6.84 -1.36
CA GLY A 355 1.14 -7.64 -0.16
C GLY A 355 -0.07 -7.13 0.59
N GLU A 356 -0.90 -8.03 1.09
CA GLU A 356 -1.81 -7.71 2.18
C GLU A 356 -1.11 -7.97 3.50
N ILE A 357 -1.01 -6.94 4.33
CA ILE A 357 -0.48 -7.01 5.68
C ILE A 357 -1.07 -5.84 6.48
N TRP A 358 -1.55 -6.13 7.70
CA TRP A 358 -2.27 -5.15 8.51
C TRP A 358 -1.37 -4.32 9.43
N HIS A 359 -0.08 -4.60 9.42
CA HIS A 359 0.92 -3.91 10.25
C HIS A 359 2.11 -3.43 9.41
N TYR A 360 3.22 -3.09 10.06
CA TYR A 360 4.44 -2.63 9.38
C TYR A 360 5.06 -3.75 8.53
N ALA A 361 5.23 -3.49 7.26
CA ALA A 361 5.63 -4.46 6.24
C ALA A 361 7.11 -4.36 5.82
N GLY A 362 7.96 -3.67 6.59
CA GLY A 362 9.33 -3.32 6.14
C GLY A 362 10.17 -4.51 5.68
N ASP A 363 10.00 -5.66 6.32
CA ASP A 363 10.78 -6.87 6.03
C ASP A 363 10.41 -7.53 4.68
N PHE A 364 9.19 -7.28 4.17
CA PHE A 364 8.73 -7.75 2.86
C PHE A 364 9.02 -6.75 1.73
N LEU A 365 9.44 -5.53 2.07
CA LEU A 365 9.63 -4.41 1.14
C LEU A 365 11.10 -4.07 0.96
N GLU A 366 11.96 -5.08 0.95
CA GLU A 366 13.40 -4.96 0.75
C GLU A 366 13.84 -5.06 -0.72
N GLY A 367 12.88 -5.24 -1.66
CA GLY A 367 13.11 -5.20 -3.10
C GLY A 367 13.20 -6.56 -3.79
N ASP A 368 13.14 -7.66 -3.05
CA ASP A 368 13.22 -9.01 -3.58
C ASP A 368 11.95 -9.86 -3.35
N GLU A 369 10.89 -9.25 -2.78
CA GLU A 369 9.59 -9.87 -2.52
C GLU A 369 8.45 -9.04 -3.13
N TRP A 370 7.78 -8.20 -2.35
CA TRP A 370 6.70 -7.35 -2.83
C TRP A 370 7.20 -6.00 -3.31
N ASP A 371 6.47 -5.39 -4.24
CA ASP A 371 6.73 -4.02 -4.70
C ASP A 371 6.14 -3.00 -3.72
N THR A 372 4.99 -3.32 -3.15
CA THR A 372 4.25 -2.47 -2.21
C THR A 372 3.22 -3.28 -1.43
N VAL A 373 2.43 -2.59 -0.59
CA VAL A 373 1.38 -3.20 0.23
C VAL A 373 0.11 -2.36 0.27
N MET A 374 -1.01 -2.98 0.64
CA MET A 374 -2.18 -2.28 1.14
C MET A 374 -1.81 -1.56 2.45
N ASN A 375 -2.01 -0.25 2.50
CA ASN A 375 -1.54 0.58 3.61
C ASN A 375 -2.52 0.59 4.80
N TYR A 376 -2.69 -0.57 5.45
CA TYR A 376 -3.52 -0.66 6.65
C TYR A 376 -3.05 0.23 7.81
N PRO A 377 -1.75 0.52 8.00
CA PRO A 377 -1.34 1.57 8.94
C PRO A 377 -1.95 2.95 8.63
N PHE A 378 -2.14 3.31 7.35
CA PHE A 378 -2.86 4.52 6.98
C PHE A 378 -4.35 4.43 7.33
N TYR A 379 -5.01 3.31 7.01
CA TYR A 379 -6.40 3.03 7.37
C TYR A 379 -6.65 3.19 8.87
N LEU A 380 -5.84 2.52 9.71
CA LEU A 380 -5.97 2.63 11.17
C LEU A 380 -5.76 4.07 11.66
N ASN A 381 -4.78 4.77 11.08
CA ASN A 381 -4.48 6.16 11.40
C ASN A 381 -5.66 7.09 11.05
N MET A 382 -6.36 6.82 9.94
CA MET A 382 -7.56 7.58 9.54
C MET A 382 -8.74 7.31 10.47
N ILE A 383 -8.95 6.05 10.88
CA ILE A 383 -9.99 5.71 11.87
C ILE A 383 -9.72 6.41 13.19
N ASP A 384 -8.50 6.29 13.72
CA ASP A 384 -8.12 6.88 14.99
C ASP A 384 -8.24 8.41 14.98
N LEU A 385 -7.99 9.07 13.82
CA LEU A 385 -8.10 10.52 13.69
C LEU A 385 -9.56 11.00 13.56
N LEU A 386 -10.34 10.43 12.62
CA LEU A 386 -11.63 10.98 12.22
C LEU A 386 -12.84 10.20 12.72
N ALA A 387 -12.78 8.86 12.81
CA ALA A 387 -13.92 8.07 13.27
C ALA A 387 -13.98 7.99 14.80
N ASP A 388 -12.88 7.56 15.41
CA ASP A 388 -12.77 7.31 16.83
C ASP A 388 -12.26 8.51 17.65
N GLU A 389 -11.63 9.51 16.98
CA GLU A 389 -11.07 10.72 17.59
C GLU A 389 -10.09 10.42 18.75
N LYS A 390 -9.26 9.35 18.59
CA LYS A 390 -8.33 8.86 19.61
C LYS A 390 -6.96 9.54 19.56
N ILE A 391 -6.59 10.10 18.41
CA ILE A 391 -5.28 10.72 18.21
C ILE A 391 -5.40 12.17 17.78
N HIS A 392 -4.39 12.97 18.10
CA HIS A 392 -4.27 14.35 17.64
C HIS A 392 -3.71 14.42 16.21
N VAL A 393 -3.94 15.55 15.54
CA VAL A 393 -3.45 15.80 14.18
C VAL A 393 -1.93 15.72 14.07
N SER A 394 -1.19 16.12 15.12
CA SER A 394 0.27 15.98 15.16
C SER A 394 0.70 14.51 15.16
N GLN A 395 0.01 13.65 15.90
CA GLN A 395 0.30 12.22 15.96
C GLN A 395 0.00 11.54 14.61
N PHE A 396 -1.10 11.92 13.95
CA PHE A 396 -1.40 11.44 12.59
C PHE A 396 -0.23 11.69 11.63
N VAL A 397 0.27 12.92 11.57
CA VAL A 397 1.40 13.28 10.69
C VAL A 397 2.69 12.56 11.09
N GLN A 398 2.95 12.38 12.40
CA GLN A 398 4.10 11.65 12.91
C GLN A 398 4.06 10.16 12.57
N ASN A 399 2.87 9.54 12.55
CA ASN A 399 2.69 8.15 12.13
C ASN A 399 3.02 7.97 10.63
N LEU A 400 2.59 8.92 9.78
CA LEU A 400 3.00 8.93 8.36
C LEU A 400 4.52 9.13 8.22
N GLY A 401 5.10 10.00 9.06
CA GLY A 401 6.55 10.23 9.12
C GLY A 401 7.33 8.97 9.50
N TYR A 402 6.81 8.16 10.42
CA TYR A 402 7.40 6.87 10.79
C TYR A 402 7.50 5.92 9.60
N LEU A 403 6.42 5.75 8.85
CA LEU A 403 6.40 4.90 7.65
C LEU A 403 7.40 5.41 6.60
N LYS A 404 7.34 6.70 6.28
CA LYS A 404 8.24 7.32 5.30
C LYS A 404 9.72 7.19 5.68
N GLY A 405 10.04 7.36 6.97
CA GLY A 405 11.42 7.30 7.46
C GLY A 405 12.03 5.90 7.38
N ARG A 406 11.22 4.85 7.45
CA ARG A 406 11.66 3.46 7.58
C ARG A 406 11.45 2.60 6.33
N LEU A 407 10.59 3.01 5.41
CA LEU A 407 10.34 2.28 4.17
C LEU A 407 11.24 2.75 3.04
N ASN A 408 11.52 1.86 2.09
CA ASN A 408 12.27 2.19 0.89
C ASN A 408 11.59 3.34 0.14
N LYS A 409 12.38 4.27 -0.39
CA LYS A 409 11.92 5.45 -1.12
C LYS A 409 11.07 5.12 -2.35
N LYS A 410 11.32 4.00 -3.03
CA LYS A 410 10.51 3.55 -4.18
C LYS A 410 9.20 2.90 -3.78
N CYS A 411 9.15 2.27 -2.61
CA CYS A 411 7.99 1.54 -2.13
C CYS A 411 6.92 2.49 -1.53
N TYR A 412 7.34 3.44 -0.69
CA TYR A 412 6.42 4.33 0.03
C TYR A 412 5.41 5.06 -0.88
N PRO A 413 5.80 5.60 -2.07
CA PRO A 413 4.85 6.23 -2.99
C PRO A 413 3.87 5.29 -3.68
N LEU A 414 4.09 3.98 -3.58
CA LEU A 414 3.24 2.95 -4.19
C LEU A 414 2.28 2.31 -3.19
N MET A 415 2.37 2.63 -1.89
CA MET A 415 1.48 2.05 -0.88
C MET A 415 0.02 2.41 -1.18
N TRP A 416 -0.86 1.40 -1.12
CA TRP A 416 -2.28 1.59 -1.39
C TRP A 416 -2.99 2.19 -0.19
N ASN A 417 -3.15 3.51 -0.18
CA ASN A 417 -3.86 4.23 0.87
C ASN A 417 -5.36 3.93 0.78
N LEU A 418 -5.91 3.29 1.79
CA LEU A 418 -7.32 2.94 1.88
C LEU A 418 -7.95 3.56 3.13
N ILE A 419 -9.24 3.83 3.08
CA ILE A 419 -10.06 4.24 4.23
C ILE A 419 -11.03 3.13 4.64
N ASP A 420 -11.28 2.20 3.74
CA ASP A 420 -11.99 0.94 3.96
C ASP A 420 -11.69 -0.06 2.83
N SER A 421 -12.27 -1.25 2.91
CA SER A 421 -12.13 -2.33 1.93
C SER A 421 -13.27 -3.34 2.09
N HIS A 422 -13.22 -4.42 1.31
CA HIS A 422 -14.16 -5.54 1.43
C HIS A 422 -14.04 -6.33 2.75
N ASP A 423 -12.98 -6.12 3.55
CA ASP A 423 -12.72 -6.80 4.84
C ASP A 423 -13.04 -5.92 6.06
N THR A 424 -13.44 -4.68 5.82
CA THR A 424 -13.70 -3.71 6.90
C THR A 424 -15.11 -3.14 6.79
N ALA A 425 -15.62 -2.58 7.89
CA ALA A 425 -16.78 -1.72 7.77
C ALA A 425 -16.45 -0.50 6.90
N ARG A 426 -17.43 0.00 6.15
CA ARG A 426 -17.25 1.21 5.35
C ARG A 426 -16.97 2.40 6.23
N PHE A 427 -16.10 3.31 5.78
CA PHE A 427 -15.68 4.47 6.58
C PHE A 427 -16.87 5.35 7.00
N LEU A 428 -17.85 5.53 6.11
CA LEU A 428 -19.08 6.25 6.46
C LEU A 428 -19.83 5.60 7.62
N HIS A 429 -19.87 4.27 7.69
CA HIS A 429 -20.49 3.54 8.80
C HIS A 429 -19.73 3.79 10.11
N LEU A 430 -18.39 3.70 10.08
CA LEU A 430 -17.55 3.99 11.25
C LEU A 430 -17.72 5.43 11.75
N CYS A 431 -18.02 6.36 10.86
CA CYS A 431 -18.33 7.76 11.17
C CYS A 431 -19.80 8.00 11.53
N ASN A 432 -20.60 6.95 11.82
CA ASN A 432 -22.02 7.06 12.14
C ASN A 432 -22.83 7.84 11.08
N GLY A 433 -22.52 7.66 9.80
CA GLY A 433 -23.17 8.33 8.67
C GLY A 433 -22.78 9.79 8.46
N ASN A 434 -21.75 10.28 9.13
CA ASN A 434 -21.28 11.66 8.94
C ASN A 434 -20.52 11.81 7.62
N LYS A 435 -21.22 12.26 6.58
CA LYS A 435 -20.66 12.46 5.23
C LYS A 435 -19.53 13.48 5.17
N LYS A 436 -19.50 14.48 6.07
CA LYS A 436 -18.38 15.45 6.10
C LYS A 436 -17.08 14.79 6.55
N LYS A 437 -17.14 13.82 7.46
CA LYS A 437 -15.95 13.04 7.85
C LYS A 437 -15.43 12.18 6.68
N GLN A 438 -16.33 11.56 5.92
CA GLN A 438 -15.94 10.82 4.71
C GLN A 438 -15.38 11.76 3.63
N HIS A 439 -15.97 12.92 3.43
CA HIS A 439 -15.51 13.97 2.52
C HIS A 439 -14.05 14.40 2.85
N LEU A 440 -13.77 14.65 4.14
CA LEU A 440 -12.41 14.96 4.59
C LEU A 440 -11.46 13.76 4.46
N ALA A 441 -11.93 12.53 4.78
CA ALA A 441 -11.13 11.31 4.63
C ALA A 441 -10.73 11.05 3.17
N ALA A 442 -11.64 11.27 2.22
CA ALA A 442 -11.35 11.22 0.79
C ALA A 442 -10.27 12.24 0.39
N ALA A 443 -10.31 13.47 0.95
CA ALA A 443 -9.26 14.45 0.72
C ALA A 443 -7.89 13.97 1.25
N PHE A 444 -7.81 13.39 2.43
CA PHE A 444 -6.57 12.79 2.94
C PHE A 444 -6.08 11.65 2.04
N GLN A 445 -6.97 10.72 1.69
CA GLN A 445 -6.64 9.56 0.86
C GLN A 445 -6.08 9.98 -0.50
N LEU A 446 -6.70 10.96 -1.15
CA LEU A 446 -6.41 11.35 -2.53
C LEU A 446 -5.32 12.43 -2.64
N LEU A 447 -5.11 13.24 -1.61
CA LEU A 447 -4.12 14.33 -1.65
C LEU A 447 -2.78 13.99 -0.97
N LEU A 448 -2.69 12.88 -0.24
CA LEU A 448 -1.43 12.44 0.35
C LEU A 448 -0.63 11.51 -0.60
N PRO A 449 0.71 11.38 -0.40
CA PRO A 449 1.52 10.44 -1.16
C PRO A 449 1.07 9.00 -0.97
N GLY A 450 1.18 8.20 -2.01
CA GLY A 450 0.74 6.82 -2.09
C GLY A 450 -0.14 6.61 -3.31
N MET A 451 -0.58 5.39 -3.55
CA MET A 451 -1.63 5.06 -4.51
C MET A 451 -2.96 4.99 -3.75
N PRO A 452 -3.88 5.95 -3.92
CA PRO A 452 -5.18 5.85 -3.30
C PRO A 452 -5.91 4.60 -3.79
N MET A 453 -6.49 3.82 -2.87
CA MET A 453 -7.37 2.69 -3.20
C MET A 453 -8.79 3.03 -2.75
N ILE A 454 -9.67 3.33 -3.70
CA ILE A 454 -11.07 3.61 -3.47
C ILE A 454 -11.83 2.27 -3.51
N TYR A 455 -12.60 1.97 -2.49
CA TYR A 455 -13.50 0.82 -2.50
C TYR A 455 -14.81 1.19 -3.21
N TYR A 456 -15.29 0.33 -4.12
CA TYR A 456 -16.46 0.64 -4.95
C TYR A 456 -17.65 1.14 -4.09
N GLY A 457 -18.26 2.22 -4.53
CA GLY A 457 -19.39 2.85 -3.86
C GLY A 457 -19.04 3.92 -2.83
N ASP A 458 -17.76 4.10 -2.45
CA ASP A 458 -17.36 5.20 -1.57
C ASP A 458 -17.64 6.55 -2.22
N GLU A 459 -17.47 6.62 -3.54
CA GLU A 459 -17.78 7.79 -4.33
C GLU A 459 -19.27 8.16 -4.31
N PHE A 460 -20.12 7.24 -3.90
CA PHE A 460 -21.57 7.47 -3.70
C PHE A 460 -21.99 7.49 -2.22
N ALA A 461 -21.02 7.55 -1.31
CA ALA A 461 -21.26 7.49 0.13
C ALA A 461 -22.07 6.26 0.57
N MET A 462 -21.74 5.09 0.02
CA MET A 462 -22.41 3.84 0.38
C MET A 462 -22.13 3.49 1.84
N PRO A 463 -23.15 3.19 2.65
CA PRO A 463 -22.98 2.66 3.99
C PRO A 463 -22.79 1.14 3.98
N GLY A 464 -22.25 0.57 5.06
CA GLY A 464 -22.16 -0.86 5.28
C GLY A 464 -21.39 -1.16 6.55
N ALA A 465 -21.94 -2.02 7.41
CA ALA A 465 -21.28 -2.52 8.61
C ALA A 465 -20.16 -3.52 8.24
N ASN A 466 -19.62 -4.22 9.23
CA ASN A 466 -18.62 -5.27 8.96
C ASN A 466 -19.15 -6.32 7.96
N ASP A 467 -18.21 -7.08 7.37
CA ASP A 467 -18.52 -8.22 6.51
C ASP A 467 -19.67 -9.08 7.08
N PRO A 468 -20.68 -9.43 6.25
CA PRO A 468 -20.80 -9.22 4.80
C PRO A 468 -21.43 -7.87 4.40
N ASP A 469 -21.92 -7.05 5.33
CA ASP A 469 -22.72 -5.85 5.02
C ASP A 469 -21.94 -4.72 4.30
N CYS A 470 -20.62 -4.67 4.45
CA CYS A 470 -19.77 -3.76 3.67
C CYS A 470 -19.76 -4.07 2.16
N ARG A 471 -20.26 -5.27 1.75
CA ARG A 471 -20.26 -5.79 0.38
C ARG A 471 -21.66 -5.72 -0.26
N ARG A 472 -22.38 -4.61 -0.05
CA ARG A 472 -23.71 -4.37 -0.68
C ARG A 472 -23.58 -4.18 -2.19
N GLY A 473 -24.69 -4.34 -2.94
CA GLY A 473 -24.73 -4.06 -4.37
C GLY A 473 -24.40 -2.60 -4.68
N MET A 474 -23.59 -2.38 -5.73
CA MET A 474 -23.19 -1.04 -6.16
C MET A 474 -24.42 -0.17 -6.50
N TYR A 475 -24.35 1.12 -6.18
CA TYR A 475 -25.42 2.09 -6.40
C TYR A 475 -25.48 2.57 -7.87
N TRP A 476 -26.05 1.74 -8.77
CA TRP A 476 -26.19 2.09 -10.18
C TRP A 476 -27.37 3.01 -10.46
N ASP A 477 -28.47 2.92 -9.71
CA ASP A 477 -29.63 3.79 -9.86
C ASP A 477 -29.37 5.16 -9.21
N GLU A 478 -29.65 6.24 -9.94
CA GLU A 478 -29.40 7.61 -9.51
C GLU A 478 -30.06 8.00 -8.17
N GLU A 479 -31.17 7.36 -7.81
CA GLU A 479 -31.86 7.65 -6.55
C GLU A 479 -31.09 7.23 -5.30
N TYR A 480 -30.09 6.31 -5.42
CA TYR A 480 -29.24 5.87 -4.33
C TYR A 480 -27.91 6.65 -4.29
N GLN A 481 -27.55 7.35 -5.37
CA GLN A 481 -26.26 7.99 -5.53
C GLN A 481 -26.17 9.33 -4.81
N ASP A 482 -25.13 9.52 -4.03
CA ASP A 482 -24.73 10.84 -3.55
C ASP A 482 -23.90 11.55 -4.63
N LYS A 483 -24.57 12.41 -5.40
CA LYS A 483 -23.93 13.14 -6.51
C LYS A 483 -22.90 14.16 -6.04
N GLU A 484 -23.07 14.73 -4.83
CA GLU A 484 -22.11 15.68 -4.24
C GLU A 484 -20.80 14.96 -3.89
N MET A 485 -20.89 13.78 -3.26
CA MET A 485 -19.71 12.96 -2.96
C MET A 485 -19.01 12.51 -4.24
N TYR A 486 -19.76 12.10 -5.26
CA TYR A 486 -19.19 11.69 -6.55
C TYR A 486 -18.39 12.81 -7.22
N GLU A 487 -18.95 14.01 -7.30
CA GLU A 487 -18.22 15.16 -7.88
C GLU A 487 -17.01 15.56 -7.03
N TRP A 488 -17.07 15.37 -5.71
CA TRP A 488 -15.93 15.57 -4.82
C TRP A 488 -14.77 14.62 -5.14
N TYR A 489 -15.05 13.32 -5.24
CA TYR A 489 -14.02 12.34 -5.64
C TYR A 489 -13.42 12.67 -7.00
N LYS A 490 -14.25 13.00 -8.00
CA LYS A 490 -13.78 13.41 -9.33
C LYS A 490 -12.87 14.64 -9.28
N GLN A 491 -13.25 15.64 -8.52
CA GLN A 491 -12.47 16.87 -8.38
C GLN A 491 -11.10 16.60 -7.73
N LEU A 492 -11.08 15.86 -6.64
CA LEU A 492 -9.82 15.47 -5.97
C LEU A 492 -8.91 14.67 -6.90
N LEU A 493 -9.46 13.72 -7.63
CA LEU A 493 -8.72 12.89 -8.61
C LEU A 493 -8.18 13.75 -9.76
N TRP A 494 -8.97 14.67 -10.26
CA TRP A 494 -8.53 15.60 -11.31
C TRP A 494 -7.38 16.48 -10.82
N ILE A 495 -7.50 17.08 -9.63
CA ILE A 495 -6.47 17.93 -9.02
C ILE A 495 -5.18 17.10 -8.82
N ARG A 496 -5.28 15.89 -8.23
CA ARG A 496 -4.14 15.00 -8.04
C ARG A 496 -3.40 14.70 -9.36
N LYS A 497 -4.14 14.40 -10.43
CA LYS A 497 -3.54 14.08 -11.75
C LYS A 497 -2.94 15.29 -12.44
N LYS A 498 -3.54 16.45 -12.30
CA LYS A 498 -3.08 17.68 -12.91
C LYS A 498 -1.86 18.28 -12.20
N HIS A 499 -1.78 18.12 -10.89
CA HIS A 499 -0.75 18.72 -10.03
C HIS A 499 0.14 17.63 -9.43
N ALA A 500 1.14 17.18 -10.17
CA ALA A 500 2.07 16.11 -9.74
C ALA A 500 2.79 16.44 -8.41
N CYS A 501 2.90 17.73 -8.07
CA CYS A 501 3.43 18.18 -6.79
C CYS A 501 2.69 17.58 -5.59
N ILE A 502 1.40 17.28 -5.70
CA ILE A 502 0.57 16.71 -4.63
C ILE A 502 1.08 15.32 -4.23
N SER A 503 1.40 14.48 -5.20
CA SER A 503 1.83 13.09 -4.96
C SER A 503 3.36 12.91 -4.96
N GLU A 504 4.08 13.63 -5.83
CA GLU A 504 5.52 13.46 -6.05
C GLU A 504 6.39 14.54 -5.41
N GLY A 505 5.82 15.73 -5.12
CA GLY A 505 6.56 16.85 -4.56
C GLY A 505 7.24 16.51 -3.23
N GLU A 506 8.37 17.15 -2.95
CA GLU A 506 9.05 17.06 -1.67
C GLU A 506 8.20 17.74 -0.58
N LEU A 507 8.04 17.13 0.58
CA LEU A 507 7.45 17.75 1.75
C LEU A 507 8.48 18.72 2.36
N ILE A 508 8.27 20.03 2.17
CA ILE A 508 9.18 21.08 2.65
C ILE A 508 8.67 21.79 3.91
N GLY A 509 7.44 21.57 4.30
CA GLY A 509 6.84 22.14 5.52
C GLY A 509 5.69 21.29 6.03
N SER A 510 5.59 21.20 7.35
CA SER A 510 4.50 20.52 8.05
C SER A 510 4.17 21.31 9.31
N ILE A 511 2.94 21.78 9.42
CA ILE A 511 2.43 22.55 10.56
C ILE A 511 1.20 21.83 11.07
N THR A 512 1.21 21.45 12.33
CA THR A 512 0.07 20.84 13.02
C THR A 512 -0.26 21.66 14.25
N LYS A 513 -1.55 21.90 14.49
CA LYS A 513 -2.05 22.60 15.66
C LYS A 513 -3.13 21.74 16.32
N ASP A 514 -2.75 21.01 17.34
CA ASP A 514 -3.64 20.05 18.00
C ASP A 514 -4.87 20.70 18.65
N GLU A 515 -4.73 21.89 19.25
CA GLU A 515 -5.86 22.64 19.85
C GLU A 515 -6.85 23.17 18.80
N GLU A 516 -6.38 23.40 17.56
CA GLU A 516 -7.21 23.86 16.44
C GLU A 516 -7.66 22.68 15.56
N GLU A 517 -7.10 21.49 15.76
CA GLU A 517 -7.31 20.27 14.96
C GLU A 517 -7.02 20.50 13.46
N THR A 518 -5.91 21.19 13.15
CA THR A 518 -5.56 21.57 11.79
C THR A 518 -4.18 21.05 11.36
N ILE A 519 -4.07 20.72 10.07
CA ILE A 519 -2.84 20.28 9.42
C ILE A 519 -2.59 21.14 8.18
N VAL A 520 -1.36 21.62 8.02
CA VAL A 520 -0.88 22.23 6.77
C VAL A 520 0.37 21.50 6.33
N LEU A 521 0.35 20.93 5.14
CA LEU A 521 1.49 20.26 4.51
C LEU A 521 1.90 21.02 3.26
N ILE A 522 3.13 21.50 3.21
CA ILE A 522 3.66 22.25 2.06
C ILE A 522 4.52 21.31 1.22
N ARG A 523 4.12 21.11 -0.01
CA ARG A 523 4.81 20.26 -0.99
C ARG A 523 5.37 21.11 -2.12
N LYS A 524 6.53 20.69 -2.64
CA LYS A 524 7.22 21.41 -3.71
C LYS A 524 7.84 20.45 -4.71
N ASN A 525 7.67 20.77 -5.99
CA ASN A 525 8.46 20.19 -7.08
C ASN A 525 9.15 21.33 -7.87
N VAL A 526 9.63 21.04 -9.09
CA VAL A 526 10.32 22.05 -9.95
C VAL A 526 9.37 23.10 -10.49
N GLU A 527 8.08 22.76 -10.64
CA GLU A 527 7.07 23.57 -11.34
C GLU A 527 6.24 24.39 -10.39
N GLU A 528 5.89 23.84 -9.20
CA GLU A 528 4.93 24.46 -8.31
C GLU A 528 5.22 24.17 -6.83
N THR A 529 4.62 24.98 -5.97
CA THR A 529 4.56 24.75 -4.52
C THR A 529 3.10 24.81 -4.09
N ILE A 530 2.65 23.79 -3.37
CA ILE A 530 1.26 23.63 -2.95
C ILE A 530 1.20 23.44 -1.43
N ALA A 531 0.27 24.17 -0.79
CA ALA A 531 -0.12 23.92 0.58
C ALA A 531 -1.42 23.10 0.60
N LEU A 532 -1.39 21.93 1.23
CA LEU A 532 -2.54 21.11 1.55
C LEU A 532 -2.99 21.45 2.97
N ILE A 533 -4.20 21.96 3.10
CA ILE A 533 -4.78 22.40 4.38
C ILE A 533 -5.93 21.45 4.71
N PHE A 534 -5.90 20.84 5.91
CA PHE A 534 -6.98 20.00 6.42
C PHE A 534 -7.47 20.57 7.74
N ASN A 535 -8.76 20.84 7.83
CA ASN A 535 -9.44 21.22 9.06
C ASN A 535 -10.25 20.05 9.59
N CYS A 536 -9.71 19.36 10.59
CA CYS A 536 -10.34 18.19 11.22
C CYS A 536 -11.38 18.58 12.28
N SER A 537 -11.45 19.87 12.68
CA SER A 537 -12.43 20.34 13.64
C SER A 537 -13.84 20.49 13.03
N SER A 538 -14.86 20.53 13.86
CA SER A 538 -16.24 20.78 13.42
C SER A 538 -16.52 22.25 13.04
N ASN A 539 -15.61 23.17 13.37
CA ASN A 539 -15.78 24.61 13.15
C ASN A 539 -14.82 25.11 12.09
N ALA A 540 -15.21 26.18 11.42
CA ALA A 540 -14.33 26.85 10.46
C ALA A 540 -13.09 27.43 11.14
N LYS A 541 -11.94 27.39 10.44
CA LYS A 541 -10.65 27.90 10.89
C LYS A 541 -10.06 28.89 9.89
N ASN A 542 -9.30 29.85 10.41
CA ASN A 542 -8.67 30.89 9.61
C ASN A 542 -7.21 30.56 9.30
N PHE A 543 -6.83 30.79 8.04
CA PHE A 543 -5.49 30.61 7.47
C PHE A 543 -5.12 31.85 6.66
N SER A 544 -5.14 33.02 7.33
CA SER A 544 -4.96 34.33 6.70
C SER A 544 -3.62 34.49 5.99
N GLU A 545 -2.60 33.71 6.36
CA GLU A 545 -1.30 33.68 5.68
C GLU A 545 -1.36 33.20 4.23
N TYR A 546 -2.45 32.52 3.84
CA TYR A 546 -2.69 32.03 2.47
C TYR A 546 -3.79 32.83 1.74
N GLU A 547 -4.39 33.84 2.37
CA GLU A 547 -5.44 34.66 1.78
C GLU A 547 -4.99 35.30 0.45
N GLY A 548 -5.88 35.31 -0.54
CA GLY A 548 -5.62 35.81 -1.89
C GLY A 548 -4.83 34.87 -2.81
N LYS A 549 -4.28 33.73 -2.28
CA LYS A 549 -3.70 32.67 -3.10
C LYS A 549 -4.79 31.85 -3.79
N TYR A 550 -4.44 31.12 -4.86
CA TYR A 550 -5.42 30.36 -5.63
C TYR A 550 -5.75 29.01 -4.96
N ASN A 551 -7.03 28.76 -4.71
CA ASN A 551 -7.54 27.50 -4.16
C ASN A 551 -8.04 26.59 -5.28
N LEU A 552 -7.34 25.49 -5.53
CA LEU A 552 -7.69 24.52 -6.59
C LEU A 552 -9.02 23.80 -6.34
N LEU A 553 -9.44 23.63 -5.07
CA LEU A 553 -10.71 22.99 -4.72
C LEU A 553 -11.93 23.89 -4.93
N ARG A 554 -11.75 25.19 -4.94
CA ARG A 554 -12.85 26.17 -5.14
C ARG A 554 -12.77 26.87 -6.49
N ASP A 555 -11.65 26.72 -7.21
CA ASP A 555 -11.34 27.39 -8.48
C ASP A 555 -11.43 28.94 -8.38
N GLU A 556 -11.00 29.49 -7.24
CA GLU A 556 -11.07 30.92 -6.91
C GLU A 556 -9.94 31.36 -5.96
N PRO A 557 -9.71 32.68 -5.78
CA PRO A 557 -8.82 33.15 -4.74
C PRO A 557 -9.30 32.72 -3.34
N PHE A 558 -8.39 32.22 -2.53
CA PHE A 558 -8.67 31.73 -1.18
C PHE A 558 -9.05 32.92 -0.26
N ASP A 559 -10.17 32.81 0.40
CA ASP A 559 -10.70 33.81 1.34
C ASP A 559 -10.06 33.77 2.73
N GLY A 560 -9.05 32.89 2.93
CA GLY A 560 -8.38 32.70 4.20
C GLY A 560 -9.12 31.77 5.19
N LYS A 561 -10.20 31.10 4.76
CA LYS A 561 -11.04 30.28 5.65
C LYS A 561 -11.26 28.87 5.11
N VAL A 562 -11.15 27.87 5.98
CA VAL A 562 -11.54 26.46 5.69
C VAL A 562 -12.67 26.07 6.64
N GLU A 563 -13.76 25.58 6.07
CA GLU A 563 -14.91 25.13 6.84
C GLU A 563 -14.58 23.90 7.71
N GLY A 564 -15.45 23.58 8.68
CA GLY A 564 -15.25 22.43 9.55
C GLY A 564 -15.39 21.10 8.79
N LEU A 565 -14.49 20.17 9.04
CA LEU A 565 -14.36 18.87 8.35
C LEU A 565 -14.20 19.04 6.83
N ASP A 566 -13.30 19.95 6.42
CA ASP A 566 -13.05 20.28 5.02
C ASP A 566 -11.54 20.47 4.75
N ALA A 567 -11.18 20.65 3.48
CA ALA A 567 -9.82 20.83 3.04
C ALA A 567 -9.69 22.01 2.06
N ALA A 568 -8.47 22.52 1.88
CA ALA A 568 -8.10 23.43 0.81
C ALA A 568 -6.78 23.04 0.17
N VAL A 569 -6.64 23.30 -1.12
CA VAL A 569 -5.42 23.05 -1.91
C VAL A 569 -4.97 24.37 -2.51
N ILE A 570 -3.93 24.94 -1.95
CA ILE A 570 -3.51 26.32 -2.22
C ILE A 570 -2.21 26.32 -3.03
N VAL A 571 -2.20 27.00 -4.17
CA VAL A 571 -0.98 27.26 -4.96
C VAL A 571 -0.24 28.45 -4.33
N LEU A 572 1.05 28.24 -3.97
CA LEU A 572 1.87 29.23 -3.25
C LEU A 572 2.75 30.10 -4.17
#